data_7eea1aba2810d4919274c95fff2101de
#
_entry.id   7eea1aba2810d4919274c95fff2101de
#
_cell.length_a   1.000
_cell.length_b   1.000
_cell.length_c   1.000
_cell.angle_alpha   90.00
_cell.angle_beta   90.00
_cell.angle_gamma   90.00
#
_symmetry.space_group_name_H-M   'P 1'
#
loop_
_entity.id
_entity.type
_entity.pdbx_description
1 polymer ?
#
loop_
_entity_poly.entity_id
_entity_poly.type
_entity_poly.pdbx_seq_one_letter_code
_entity_poly.pdbx_strand_id
1 'polypeptide(L)'
;HMAAETVAMPRGMITDRNGHILARSVECCSVYANPSIITDIEATATALAGVLGRPVDQIKPLLEKKRSFVWIARRVDDATAEAIRQADLTGVELSREFERIYPYRQVAGQLLGFVGMDGKGLEGIERSFDEQLGGLSVRQAVRRDASGREFYVNSNYEAQPAEDVHLTLDLQVQSIAEEEISKAVTEFGAKWGGVLVVDVAAGDVLAWAQFPFFNPNSYNQY
;
A
#
# COMPACT_ATOMS: atom_id res chain seq x y z
N HIS A 1 6.68 -10.07 -27.88
CA HIS A 1 6.79 -10.47 -26.47
C HIS A 1 5.49 -10.15 -25.77
N MET A 2 4.87 -11.15 -25.15
CA MET A 2 3.72 -10.95 -24.26
C MET A 2 4.28 -10.59 -22.87
N ALA A 3 4.12 -9.36 -22.44
CA ALA A 3 4.28 -8.99 -21.05
C ALA A 3 2.87 -8.93 -20.45
N ALA A 4 2.61 -9.69 -19.40
CA ALA A 4 1.40 -9.52 -18.62
C ALA A 4 1.67 -8.42 -17.60
N GLU A 5 1.09 -7.26 -17.80
CA GLU A 5 1.15 -6.18 -16.82
C GLU A 5 -0.01 -6.37 -15.85
N THR A 6 0.30 -6.50 -14.58
CA THR A 6 -0.72 -6.55 -13.52
C THR A 6 -1.10 -5.10 -13.23
N VAL A 7 -2.26 -4.68 -13.67
CA VAL A 7 -2.77 -3.34 -13.32
C VAL A 7 -3.13 -3.37 -11.84
N ALA A 8 -2.45 -2.54 -11.05
CA ALA A 8 -2.78 -2.38 -9.65
C ALA A 8 -4.20 -1.82 -9.52
N MET A 9 -5.02 -2.43 -8.67
CA MET A 9 -6.37 -1.98 -8.35
C MET A 9 -6.41 -1.49 -6.90
N PRO A 10 -7.22 -0.44 -6.61
CA PRO A 10 -7.41 -0.02 -5.23
C PRO A 10 -8.12 -1.11 -4.43
N ARG A 11 -7.66 -1.36 -3.20
CA ARG A 11 -8.38 -2.22 -2.25
C ARG A 11 -9.62 -1.51 -1.75
N GLY A 12 -10.67 -2.26 -1.45
CA GLY A 12 -11.88 -1.79 -0.79
C GLY A 12 -11.58 -1.08 0.53
N MET A 13 -12.45 -0.19 0.93
CA MET A 13 -12.34 0.53 2.19
C MET A 13 -12.69 -0.38 3.38
N ILE A 14 -12.11 -0.08 4.54
CA ILE A 14 -12.59 -0.60 5.81
C ILE A 14 -13.19 0.56 6.57
N THR A 15 -14.44 0.42 7.01
CA THR A 15 -15.14 1.45 7.79
C THR A 15 -15.61 0.91 9.13
N ASP A 16 -15.85 1.81 10.08
CA ASP A 16 -16.56 1.51 11.30
C ASP A 16 -18.08 1.44 11.06
N ARG A 17 -18.85 1.14 12.09
CA ARG A 17 -20.32 1.06 12.02
C ARG A 17 -21.02 2.36 11.63
N ASN A 18 -20.35 3.51 11.78
CA ASN A 18 -20.87 4.84 11.48
C ASN A 18 -20.37 5.37 10.12
N GLY A 19 -19.58 4.58 9.38
CA GLY A 19 -19.02 4.95 8.08
C GLY A 19 -17.70 5.74 8.16
N HIS A 20 -17.07 5.84 9.33
CA HIS A 20 -15.73 6.42 9.43
C HIS A 20 -14.71 5.52 8.75
N ILE A 21 -13.89 6.09 7.86
CA ILE A 21 -12.92 5.34 7.06
C ILE A 21 -11.71 4.97 7.94
N LEU A 22 -11.58 3.69 8.28
CA LEU A 22 -10.46 3.16 9.06
C LEU A 22 -9.25 2.78 8.20
N ALA A 23 -9.50 2.36 6.95
CA ALA A 23 -8.46 2.10 5.96
C ALA A 23 -8.96 2.39 4.55
N ARG A 24 -8.11 3.00 3.71
CA ARG A 24 -8.40 3.29 2.30
C ARG A 24 -7.15 3.18 1.44
N SER A 25 -7.33 2.98 0.14
CA SER A 25 -6.27 3.06 -0.86
C SER A 25 -6.20 4.47 -1.44
N VAL A 26 -4.98 4.99 -1.60
CA VAL A 26 -4.69 6.28 -2.25
C VAL A 26 -3.77 6.00 -3.43
N GLU A 27 -4.07 6.59 -4.57
CA GLU A 27 -3.24 6.47 -5.76
C GLU A 27 -1.89 7.16 -5.53
N CYS A 28 -0.83 6.50 -5.97
CA CYS A 28 0.54 7.01 -5.94
C CYS A 28 1.31 6.52 -7.17
N CYS A 29 2.49 7.10 -7.39
CA CYS A 29 3.40 6.67 -8.45
C CYS A 29 4.63 5.99 -7.87
N SER A 30 5.18 5.04 -8.63
CA SER A 30 6.49 4.43 -8.37
C SER A 30 7.37 4.56 -9.60
N VAL A 31 8.65 4.79 -9.39
CA VAL A 31 9.65 4.94 -10.45
C VAL A 31 10.29 3.60 -10.72
N TYR A 32 10.26 3.16 -11.96
CA TYR A 32 11.00 1.98 -12.40
C TYR A 32 11.90 2.31 -13.59
N ALA A 33 12.87 1.48 -13.84
CA ALA A 33 13.73 1.59 -15.00
C ALA A 33 13.80 0.28 -15.79
N ASN A 34 14.06 0.41 -17.08
CA ASN A 34 14.48 -0.67 -17.94
C ASN A 34 15.97 -0.50 -18.28
N PRO A 35 16.88 -1.09 -17.51
CA PRO A 35 18.33 -0.95 -17.72
C PRO A 35 18.81 -1.37 -19.11
N SER A 36 18.08 -2.26 -19.81
CA SER A 36 18.51 -2.78 -21.11
C SER A 36 18.46 -1.74 -22.24
N ILE A 37 17.73 -0.63 -22.04
CA ILE A 37 17.60 0.45 -23.04
C ILE A 37 18.27 1.76 -22.60
N ILE A 38 18.82 1.80 -21.38
CA ILE A 38 19.58 2.95 -20.90
C ILE A 38 20.97 2.95 -21.54
N THR A 39 21.29 4.01 -22.28
CA THR A 39 22.57 4.14 -22.99
C THR A 39 23.66 4.77 -22.15
N ASP A 40 23.31 5.71 -21.25
CA ASP A 40 24.23 6.39 -20.34
C ASP A 40 23.76 6.20 -18.89
N ILE A 41 24.30 5.16 -18.24
CA ILE A 41 23.97 4.81 -16.87
C ILE A 41 24.42 5.88 -15.89
N GLU A 42 25.59 6.50 -16.10
CA GLU A 42 26.13 7.51 -15.19
C GLU A 42 25.28 8.79 -15.17
N ALA A 43 24.95 9.30 -16.35
CA ALA A 43 24.10 10.48 -16.48
C ALA A 43 22.69 10.21 -15.92
N THR A 44 22.11 9.05 -16.24
CA THR A 44 20.78 8.65 -15.74
C THR A 44 20.77 8.50 -14.22
N ALA A 45 21.80 7.85 -13.64
CA ALA A 45 21.90 7.69 -12.19
C ALA A 45 22.07 9.04 -11.48
N THR A 46 22.85 9.96 -12.05
CA THR A 46 23.05 11.31 -11.50
C THR A 46 21.76 12.11 -11.53
N ALA A 47 21.02 12.09 -12.64
CA ALA A 47 19.73 12.78 -12.75
C ALA A 47 18.70 12.22 -11.74
N LEU A 48 18.57 10.90 -11.65
CA LEU A 48 17.68 10.24 -10.69
C LEU A 48 18.07 10.56 -9.23
N ALA A 49 19.37 10.59 -8.94
CA ALA A 49 19.88 10.95 -7.61
C ALA A 49 19.46 12.36 -7.19
N GLY A 50 19.55 13.31 -8.13
CA GLY A 50 19.12 14.68 -7.92
C GLY A 50 17.63 14.82 -7.64
N VAL A 51 16.79 14.13 -8.42
CA VAL A 51 15.33 14.18 -8.26
C VAL A 51 14.87 13.44 -6.99
N LEU A 52 15.46 12.27 -6.70
CA LEU A 52 15.06 11.44 -5.56
C LEU A 52 15.71 11.84 -4.23
N GLY A 53 16.65 12.79 -4.23
CA GLY A 53 17.41 13.16 -3.03
C GLY A 53 18.23 11.98 -2.45
N ARG A 54 18.66 11.04 -3.31
CA ARG A 54 19.40 9.83 -2.90
C ARG A 54 20.81 9.85 -3.49
N PRO A 55 21.79 9.24 -2.81
CA PRO A 55 23.15 9.11 -3.35
C PRO A 55 23.19 8.30 -4.65
N VAL A 56 24.05 8.72 -5.59
CA VAL A 56 24.24 8.05 -6.89
C VAL A 56 24.66 6.58 -6.73
N ASP A 57 25.48 6.27 -5.75
CA ASP A 57 25.96 4.94 -5.44
C ASP A 57 24.86 3.95 -5.01
N GLN A 58 23.69 4.43 -4.58
CA GLN A 58 22.52 3.61 -4.32
C GLN A 58 21.67 3.35 -5.57
N ILE A 59 21.75 4.20 -6.57
CA ILE A 59 20.92 4.13 -7.80
C ILE A 59 21.67 3.40 -8.91
N LYS A 60 22.93 3.77 -9.14
CA LYS A 60 23.76 3.21 -10.22
C LYS A 60 23.79 1.68 -10.25
N PRO A 61 24.00 0.96 -9.13
CA PRO A 61 23.99 -0.51 -9.12
C PRO A 61 22.64 -1.12 -9.53
N LEU A 62 21.53 -0.38 -9.41
CA LEU A 62 20.22 -0.83 -9.86
C LEU A 62 20.13 -0.78 -11.39
N LEU A 63 20.72 0.26 -12.01
CA LEU A 63 20.74 0.45 -13.46
C LEU A 63 21.78 -0.42 -14.18
N GLU A 64 22.82 -0.90 -13.49
CA GLU A 64 23.80 -1.84 -14.03
C GLU A 64 23.29 -3.28 -14.15
N LYS A 65 22.13 -3.59 -13.56
CA LYS A 65 21.52 -4.92 -13.65
C LYS A 65 21.04 -5.19 -15.07
N LYS A 66 21.47 -6.30 -15.66
CA LYS A 66 20.99 -6.75 -16.99
C LYS A 66 19.57 -7.29 -16.90
N ARG A 67 18.61 -6.41 -16.69
CA ARG A 67 17.17 -6.72 -16.56
C ARG A 67 16.35 -5.70 -17.34
N SER A 68 15.18 -6.10 -17.80
CA SER A 68 14.21 -5.20 -18.46
C SER A 68 13.35 -4.41 -17.46
N PHE A 69 13.45 -4.71 -16.15
CA PHE A 69 12.68 -4.04 -15.11
C PHE A 69 13.44 -4.02 -13.79
N VAL A 70 13.50 -2.85 -13.16
CA VAL A 70 13.99 -2.66 -11.80
C VAL A 70 13.28 -1.48 -11.14
N TRP A 71 12.79 -1.69 -9.92
CA TRP A 71 12.28 -0.59 -9.11
C TRP A 71 13.43 0.34 -8.68
N ILE A 72 13.25 1.65 -8.90
CA ILE A 72 14.18 2.70 -8.47
C ILE A 72 13.69 3.33 -7.16
N ALA A 73 12.42 3.73 -7.13
CA ALA A 73 11.78 4.25 -5.94
C ALA A 73 10.29 3.89 -5.96
N ARG A 74 9.77 3.42 -4.83
CA ARG A 74 8.36 3.07 -4.70
C ARG A 74 7.61 4.16 -3.93
N ARG A 75 6.35 4.42 -4.35
CA ARG A 75 5.42 5.33 -3.68
C ARG A 75 6.02 6.71 -3.46
N VAL A 76 6.44 7.33 -4.56
CA VAL A 76 6.96 8.70 -4.55
C VAL A 76 5.80 9.71 -4.49
N ASP A 77 6.06 10.90 -3.96
CA ASP A 77 5.10 11.99 -3.97
C ASP A 77 4.88 12.58 -5.37
N ASP A 78 3.81 13.37 -5.53
CA ASP A 78 3.43 13.94 -6.81
C ASP A 78 4.50 14.90 -7.38
N ALA A 79 5.20 15.61 -6.51
CA ALA A 79 6.28 16.53 -6.93
C ALA A 79 7.46 15.76 -7.52
N THR A 80 7.85 14.66 -6.87
CA THR A 80 8.90 13.75 -7.36
C THR A 80 8.47 13.07 -8.68
N ALA A 81 7.22 12.59 -8.75
CA ALA A 81 6.70 11.98 -9.98
C ALA A 81 6.70 12.96 -11.14
N GLU A 82 6.32 14.22 -10.91
CA GLU A 82 6.34 15.25 -11.94
C GLU A 82 7.78 15.61 -12.36
N ALA A 83 8.71 15.70 -11.42
CA ALA A 83 10.12 15.94 -11.75
C ALA A 83 10.72 14.80 -12.58
N ILE A 84 10.34 13.54 -12.33
CA ILE A 84 10.74 12.38 -13.17
C ILE A 84 10.16 12.51 -14.57
N ARG A 85 8.89 12.90 -14.75
CA ARG A 85 8.30 13.13 -16.08
C ARG A 85 9.04 14.22 -16.84
N GLN A 86 9.36 15.34 -16.19
CA GLN A 86 10.06 16.47 -16.80
C GLN A 86 11.51 16.14 -17.17
N ALA A 87 12.15 15.24 -16.43
CA ALA A 87 13.51 14.80 -16.72
C ALA A 87 13.62 13.97 -18.01
N ASP A 88 12.51 13.38 -18.50
CA ASP A 88 12.37 12.61 -19.74
C ASP A 88 13.55 11.65 -20.01
N LEU A 89 13.88 10.85 -18.99
CA LEU A 89 15.04 9.95 -19.02
C LEU A 89 14.71 8.66 -19.76
N THR A 90 15.46 8.38 -20.84
CA THR A 90 15.30 7.14 -21.61
C THR A 90 15.40 5.91 -20.71
N GLY A 91 14.38 5.06 -20.73
CA GLY A 91 14.33 3.83 -19.95
C GLY A 91 13.94 4.01 -18.48
N VAL A 92 13.50 5.20 -18.09
CA VAL A 92 12.90 5.48 -16.77
C VAL A 92 11.43 5.83 -16.94
N GLU A 93 10.56 5.17 -16.23
CA GLU A 93 9.11 5.35 -16.35
C GLU A 93 8.43 5.34 -14.97
N LEU A 94 7.19 5.81 -14.94
CA LEU A 94 6.34 5.80 -13.77
C LEU A 94 5.29 4.68 -13.88
N SER A 95 5.13 3.94 -12.81
CA SER A 95 4.05 2.97 -12.66
C SER A 95 3.03 3.49 -11.65
N ARG A 96 1.75 3.38 -11.99
CA ARG A 96 0.65 3.67 -11.09
C ARG A 96 0.55 2.57 -10.05
N GLU A 97 0.51 2.96 -8.78
CA GLU A 97 0.33 2.07 -7.64
C GLU A 97 -0.71 2.62 -6.66
N PHE A 98 -1.04 1.85 -5.65
CA PHE A 98 -1.89 2.28 -4.56
C PHE A 98 -1.19 2.05 -3.23
N GLU A 99 -1.22 3.08 -2.40
CA GLU A 99 -0.78 3.02 -1.02
C GLU A 99 -1.97 2.83 -0.10
N ARG A 100 -1.84 1.94 0.88
CA ARG A 100 -2.85 1.74 1.92
C ARG A 100 -2.61 2.71 3.05
N ILE A 101 -3.62 3.52 3.34
CA ILE A 101 -3.55 4.57 4.38
C ILE A 101 -4.56 4.24 5.48
N TYR A 102 -4.11 4.37 6.72
CA TYR A 102 -4.89 4.23 7.95
C TYR A 102 -4.99 5.60 8.61
N PRO A 103 -6.09 6.37 8.37
CA PRO A 103 -6.17 7.78 8.76
C PRO A 103 -6.02 8.02 10.27
N TYR A 104 -6.47 7.06 11.09
CA TYR A 104 -6.40 7.15 12.55
C TYR A 104 -5.14 6.51 13.15
N ARG A 105 -4.15 6.20 12.31
CA ARG A 105 -2.83 5.69 12.70
C ARG A 105 -2.91 4.41 13.52
N GLN A 106 -2.58 4.48 14.84
CA GLN A 106 -2.58 3.32 15.74
C GLN A 106 -3.97 2.87 16.19
N VAL A 107 -5.02 3.70 16.00
CA VAL A 107 -6.38 3.35 16.45
C VAL A 107 -6.86 2.10 15.73
N ALA A 108 -7.23 1.09 16.50
CA ALA A 108 -7.57 -0.25 16.04
C ALA A 108 -6.45 -0.95 15.23
N GLY A 109 -5.18 -0.51 15.34
CA GLY A 109 -4.08 -0.96 14.49
C GLY A 109 -3.86 -2.46 14.53
N GLN A 110 -3.87 -3.10 15.71
CA GLN A 110 -3.72 -4.56 15.83
C GLN A 110 -4.90 -5.32 15.23
N LEU A 111 -6.11 -4.76 15.31
CA LEU A 111 -7.31 -5.36 14.73
C LEU A 111 -7.30 -5.22 13.20
N LEU A 112 -7.03 -4.01 12.69
CA LEU A 112 -6.98 -3.75 11.25
C LEU A 112 -5.87 -4.54 10.57
N GLY A 113 -4.71 -4.65 11.22
CA GLY A 113 -3.52 -5.20 10.60
C GLY A 113 -2.94 -4.25 9.56
N PHE A 114 -2.24 -4.79 8.58
CA PHE A 114 -1.56 -3.99 7.55
C PHE A 114 -1.41 -4.74 6.22
N VAL A 115 -1.07 -3.97 5.19
CA VAL A 115 -0.88 -4.43 3.81
C VAL A 115 0.59 -4.31 3.44
N GLY A 116 1.12 -5.33 2.77
CA GLY A 116 2.47 -5.32 2.23
C GLY A 116 2.63 -4.37 1.02
N MET A 117 3.87 -4.23 0.56
CA MET A 117 4.20 -3.40 -0.60
C MET A 117 3.53 -3.87 -1.90
N ASP A 118 3.18 -5.13 -2.00
CA ASP A 118 2.48 -5.75 -3.13
C ASP A 118 0.96 -5.64 -3.05
N GLY A 119 0.43 -4.91 -2.04
CA GLY A 119 -1.00 -4.72 -1.85
C GLY A 119 -1.72 -5.89 -1.18
N LYS A 120 -1.01 -6.92 -0.70
CA LYS A 120 -1.58 -8.08 -0.02
C LYS A 120 -1.74 -7.82 1.47
N GLY A 121 -2.88 -8.21 2.04
CA GLY A 121 -3.12 -8.18 3.48
C GLY A 121 -2.21 -9.18 4.21
N LEU A 122 -1.45 -8.71 5.20
CA LEU A 122 -0.48 -9.52 5.92
C LEU A 122 -0.95 -9.90 7.33
N GLU A 123 -1.71 -9.04 7.97
CA GLU A 123 -2.21 -9.25 9.33
C GLU A 123 -3.64 -8.70 9.51
N GLY A 124 -4.32 -9.09 10.58
CA GLY A 124 -5.61 -8.56 11.03
C GLY A 124 -6.75 -8.71 10.03
N ILE A 125 -7.65 -7.73 10.02
CA ILE A 125 -8.79 -7.64 9.08
C ILE A 125 -8.30 -7.61 7.64
N GLU A 126 -7.22 -6.88 7.35
CA GLU A 126 -6.63 -6.82 6.00
C GLU A 126 -6.28 -8.21 5.45
N ARG A 127 -5.77 -9.12 6.29
CA ARG A 127 -5.47 -10.50 5.91
C ARG A 127 -6.72 -11.36 5.87
N SER A 128 -7.60 -11.24 6.87
CA SER A 128 -8.78 -12.08 6.98
C SER A 128 -9.76 -11.87 5.83
N PHE A 129 -9.82 -10.64 5.30
CA PHE A 129 -10.67 -10.24 4.17
C PHE A 129 -9.86 -9.89 2.91
N ASP A 130 -8.66 -10.51 2.74
CA ASP A 130 -7.75 -10.14 1.65
C ASP A 130 -8.38 -10.31 0.26
N GLU A 131 -9.11 -11.41 0.03
CA GLU A 131 -9.79 -11.68 -1.24
C GLU A 131 -10.90 -10.66 -1.52
N GLN A 132 -11.72 -10.34 -0.53
CA GLN A 132 -12.81 -9.37 -0.65
C GLN A 132 -12.26 -7.96 -0.88
N LEU A 133 -11.35 -7.52 -0.01
CA LEU A 133 -10.75 -6.19 -0.08
C LEU A 133 -9.87 -6.00 -1.31
N GLY A 134 -9.13 -7.03 -1.72
CA GLY A 134 -8.21 -6.98 -2.86
C GLY A 134 -8.90 -7.12 -4.21
N GLY A 135 -10.05 -7.78 -4.24
CA GLY A 135 -10.66 -8.24 -5.47
C GLY A 135 -9.77 -9.24 -6.23
N LEU A 136 -10.25 -9.73 -7.34
CA LEU A 136 -9.44 -10.54 -8.26
C LEU A 136 -8.82 -9.61 -9.32
N SER A 137 -7.52 -9.38 -9.21
CA SER A 137 -6.79 -8.63 -10.23
C SER A 137 -6.77 -9.43 -11.54
N VAL A 138 -7.31 -8.82 -12.60
CA VAL A 138 -7.19 -9.37 -13.95
C VAL A 138 -5.77 -9.13 -14.43
N ARG A 139 -5.06 -10.19 -14.78
CA ARG A 139 -3.85 -10.06 -15.58
C ARG A 139 -4.27 -9.68 -17.01
N GLN A 140 -4.24 -8.40 -17.33
CA GLN A 140 -4.43 -7.97 -18.69
C GLN A 140 -3.18 -8.33 -19.50
N ALA A 141 -3.36 -9.15 -20.53
CA ALA A 141 -2.29 -9.41 -21.47
C ALA A 141 -2.13 -8.18 -22.38
N VAL A 142 -1.03 -7.46 -22.22
CA VAL A 142 -0.66 -6.35 -23.10
C VAL A 142 0.10 -6.91 -24.29
N ARG A 143 -0.41 -6.69 -25.51
CA ARG A 143 0.32 -6.97 -26.74
C ARG A 143 0.89 -5.65 -27.27
N ARG A 144 2.17 -5.65 -27.65
CA ARG A 144 2.80 -4.55 -28.38
C ARG A 144 2.79 -4.89 -29.88
N ASP A 145 2.38 -3.94 -30.71
CA ASP A 145 2.57 -4.05 -32.17
C ASP A 145 4.02 -3.80 -32.57
N ALA A 146 4.30 -3.95 -33.89
CA ALA A 146 5.63 -3.71 -34.45
C ALA A 146 6.09 -2.24 -34.32
N SER A 147 5.20 -1.30 -34.03
CA SER A 147 5.46 0.12 -33.78
C SER A 147 5.56 0.49 -32.28
N GLY A 148 5.48 -0.52 -31.38
CA GLY A 148 5.60 -0.32 -29.93
C GLY A 148 4.31 0.13 -29.24
N ARG A 149 3.16 0.20 -29.95
CA ARG A 149 1.87 0.57 -29.36
C ARG A 149 1.29 -0.59 -28.59
N GLU A 150 0.81 -0.31 -27.40
CA GLU A 150 0.20 -1.30 -26.52
C GLU A 150 -1.29 -1.49 -26.83
N PHE A 151 -1.69 -2.75 -26.97
CA PHE A 151 -3.09 -3.14 -27.10
C PHE A 151 -3.47 -4.02 -25.92
N TYR A 152 -4.56 -3.67 -25.27
CA TYR A 152 -5.16 -4.51 -24.26
C TYR A 152 -5.92 -5.65 -24.94
N VAL A 153 -5.49 -6.88 -24.70
CA VAL A 153 -6.26 -8.06 -25.13
C VAL A 153 -7.23 -8.39 -24.02
N ASN A 154 -8.53 -8.23 -24.32
CA ASN A 154 -9.58 -8.71 -23.43
C ASN A 154 -9.39 -10.21 -23.16
N SER A 155 -8.88 -10.55 -21.98
CA SER A 155 -9.05 -11.90 -21.44
C SER A 155 -10.45 -11.96 -20.81
N ASN A 156 -11.24 -12.96 -21.17
CA ASN A 156 -12.59 -13.22 -20.63
C ASN A 156 -12.56 -13.66 -19.15
N TYR A 157 -11.73 -13.03 -18.32
CA TYR A 157 -11.76 -13.21 -16.88
C TYR A 157 -12.63 -12.07 -16.31
N GLU A 158 -13.75 -12.42 -15.72
CA GLU A 158 -14.54 -11.49 -14.94
C GLU A 158 -13.68 -10.99 -13.77
N ALA A 159 -13.28 -9.70 -13.83
CA ALA A 159 -12.66 -9.03 -12.71
C ALA A 159 -13.70 -9.01 -11.59
N GLN A 160 -13.39 -9.59 -10.45
CA GLN A 160 -14.18 -9.32 -9.25
C GLN A 160 -13.68 -8.00 -8.67
N PRO A 161 -14.53 -6.95 -8.62
CA PRO A 161 -14.13 -5.69 -8.03
C PRO A 161 -13.81 -5.89 -6.55
N ALA A 162 -12.91 -5.06 -6.04
CA ALA A 162 -12.67 -4.96 -4.61
C ALA A 162 -13.96 -4.49 -3.92
N GLU A 163 -14.28 -5.08 -2.78
CA GLU A 163 -15.46 -4.74 -1.98
C GLU A 163 -15.03 -4.12 -0.65
N ASP A 164 -15.86 -3.21 -0.17
CA ASP A 164 -15.66 -2.58 1.13
C ASP A 164 -16.04 -3.54 2.28
N VAL A 165 -15.38 -3.39 3.42
CA VAL A 165 -15.68 -4.12 4.66
C VAL A 165 -16.17 -3.14 5.71
N HIS A 166 -17.38 -3.40 6.22
CA HIS A 166 -17.99 -2.61 7.28
C HIS A 166 -17.91 -3.37 8.60
N LEU A 167 -17.22 -2.78 9.59
CA LEU A 167 -17.06 -3.39 10.91
C LEU A 167 -18.18 -2.94 11.86
N THR A 168 -18.44 -3.73 12.88
CA THR A 168 -19.30 -3.36 14.01
C THR A 168 -18.60 -2.40 14.98
N LEU A 169 -17.28 -2.21 14.83
CA LEU A 169 -16.47 -1.30 15.62
C LEU A 169 -17.06 0.11 15.62
N ASP A 170 -17.00 0.78 16.77
CA ASP A 170 -17.30 2.20 16.93
C ASP A 170 -16.01 2.95 17.21
N LEU A 171 -15.62 3.86 16.32
CA LEU A 171 -14.36 4.60 16.39
C LEU A 171 -14.20 5.37 17.72
N GLN A 172 -15.29 5.94 18.23
CA GLN A 172 -15.25 6.71 19.48
C GLN A 172 -15.04 5.79 20.68
N VAL A 173 -15.78 4.67 20.75
CA VAL A 173 -15.63 3.67 21.79
C VAL A 173 -14.23 3.04 21.74
N GLN A 174 -13.73 2.74 20.56
CA GLN A 174 -12.37 2.24 20.35
C GLN A 174 -11.30 3.21 20.87
N SER A 175 -11.43 4.49 20.53
CA SER A 175 -10.47 5.52 20.97
C SER A 175 -10.45 5.68 22.49
N ILE A 176 -11.63 5.66 23.13
CA ILE A 176 -11.74 5.70 24.60
C ILE A 176 -11.10 4.45 25.21
N ALA A 177 -11.40 3.26 24.68
CA ALA A 177 -10.84 2.00 25.18
C ALA A 177 -9.31 1.99 25.10
N GLU A 178 -8.73 2.52 24.01
CA GLU A 178 -7.28 2.64 23.85
C GLU A 178 -6.67 3.63 24.85
N GLU A 179 -7.29 4.78 25.03
CA GLU A 179 -6.83 5.77 26.02
C GLU A 179 -6.81 5.18 27.42
N GLU A 180 -7.89 4.53 27.83
CA GLU A 180 -8.03 3.98 29.18
C GLU A 180 -7.10 2.78 29.42
N ILE A 181 -6.92 1.87 28.45
CA ILE A 181 -6.00 0.75 28.63
C ILE A 181 -4.54 1.21 28.70
N SER A 182 -4.17 2.25 27.93
CA SER A 182 -2.83 2.85 27.99
C SER A 182 -2.54 3.43 29.38
N LYS A 183 -3.50 4.16 29.96
CA LYS A 183 -3.41 4.70 31.33
C LYS A 183 -3.27 3.57 32.35
N ALA A 184 -4.14 2.57 32.29
CA ALA A 184 -4.13 1.45 33.22
C ALA A 184 -2.82 0.66 33.17
N VAL A 185 -2.32 0.32 31.99
CA VAL A 185 -1.03 -0.40 31.84
C VAL A 185 0.13 0.40 32.42
N THR A 186 0.12 1.72 32.22
CA THR A 186 1.15 2.63 32.75
C THR A 186 1.06 2.72 34.27
N GLU A 187 -0.13 2.93 34.81
CA GLU A 187 -0.38 3.09 36.27
C GLU A 187 -0.01 1.82 37.03
N PHE A 188 -0.39 0.65 36.51
CA PHE A 188 -0.11 -0.63 37.18
C PHE A 188 1.26 -1.23 36.81
N GLY A 189 2.03 -0.59 35.97
CA GLY A 189 3.35 -1.09 35.51
C GLY A 189 3.24 -2.44 34.79
N ALA A 190 2.12 -2.70 34.12
CA ALA A 190 1.90 -3.94 33.38
C ALA A 190 2.69 -3.95 32.06
N LYS A 191 2.97 -5.14 31.54
CA LYS A 191 3.68 -5.27 30.24
C LYS A 191 2.76 -5.06 29.05
N TRP A 192 1.49 -5.39 29.21
CA TRP A 192 0.45 -5.26 28.19
C TRP A 192 -0.93 -5.25 28.85
N GLY A 193 -1.92 -4.83 28.10
CA GLY A 193 -3.32 -4.89 28.52
C GLY A 193 -4.24 -4.89 27.32
N GLY A 194 -5.47 -5.34 27.52
CA GLY A 194 -6.49 -5.37 26.48
C GLY A 194 -7.87 -5.05 26.99
N VAL A 195 -8.69 -4.45 26.14
CA VAL A 195 -10.11 -4.13 26.40
C VAL A 195 -10.94 -4.68 25.23
N LEU A 196 -12.03 -5.35 25.58
CA LEU A 196 -13.07 -5.77 24.64
C LEU A 196 -14.40 -5.18 25.10
N VAL A 197 -15.04 -4.40 24.25
CA VAL A 197 -16.37 -3.83 24.50
C VAL A 197 -17.37 -4.48 23.55
N VAL A 198 -18.42 -5.05 24.11
CA VAL A 198 -19.45 -5.79 23.36
C VAL A 198 -20.82 -5.21 23.66
N ASP A 199 -21.62 -4.97 22.63
CA ASP A 199 -23.06 -4.70 22.79
C ASP A 199 -23.76 -6.01 23.16
N VAL A 200 -24.30 -6.09 24.38
CA VAL A 200 -24.91 -7.31 24.91
C VAL A 200 -26.23 -7.67 24.22
N ALA A 201 -26.88 -6.71 23.58
CA ALA A 201 -28.14 -6.94 22.90
C ALA A 201 -27.95 -7.55 21.49
N ALA A 202 -26.94 -7.06 20.76
CA ALA A 202 -26.62 -7.52 19.40
C ALA A 202 -25.51 -8.56 19.36
N GLY A 203 -24.63 -8.58 20.37
CA GLY A 203 -23.39 -9.36 20.34
C GLY A 203 -22.26 -8.70 19.53
N ASP A 204 -22.46 -7.46 19.08
CA ASP A 204 -21.51 -6.72 18.28
C ASP A 204 -20.29 -6.31 19.10
N VAL A 205 -19.09 -6.51 18.54
CA VAL A 205 -17.86 -5.95 19.08
C VAL A 205 -17.77 -4.47 18.72
N LEU A 206 -17.84 -3.59 19.73
CA LEU A 206 -17.78 -2.14 19.56
C LEU A 206 -16.35 -1.60 19.67
N ALA A 207 -15.50 -2.25 20.47
CA ALA A 207 -14.08 -1.93 20.57
C ALA A 207 -13.26 -3.17 20.91
N TRP A 208 -12.07 -3.23 20.35
CA TRP A 208 -11.03 -4.18 20.69
C TRP A 208 -9.70 -3.44 20.74
N ALA A 209 -9.29 -3.05 21.93
CA ALA A 209 -8.06 -2.31 22.16
C ALA A 209 -7.01 -3.19 22.83
N GLN A 210 -5.78 -3.04 22.44
CA GLN A 210 -4.63 -3.72 23.02
C GLN A 210 -3.45 -2.75 23.11
N PHE A 211 -2.81 -2.65 24.27
CA PHE A 211 -1.58 -1.88 24.46
C PHE A 211 -0.38 -2.83 24.70
N PRO A 212 0.83 -2.60 24.15
CA PRO A 212 1.27 -1.42 23.38
C PRO A 212 0.60 -1.32 22.01
N PHE A 213 0.48 -0.08 21.50
CA PHE A 213 -0.14 0.20 20.22
C PHE A 213 0.78 -0.13 19.05
N PHE A 214 0.14 -0.35 17.91
CA PHE A 214 0.79 -0.61 16.63
C PHE A 214 0.23 0.35 15.58
N ASN A 215 1.10 1.04 14.83
CA ASN A 215 0.68 1.90 13.73
C ASN A 215 0.84 1.18 12.38
N PRO A 216 -0.25 0.79 11.72
CA PRO A 216 -0.19 0.09 10.43
C PRO A 216 0.54 0.85 9.31
N ASN A 217 0.54 2.20 9.36
CA ASN A 217 1.27 3.00 8.37
C ASN A 217 2.80 2.88 8.50
N SER A 218 3.30 2.35 9.61
CA SER A 218 4.74 2.23 9.91
C SER A 218 5.13 0.82 10.32
N TYR A 219 4.47 -0.20 9.77
CA TYR A 219 4.63 -1.61 10.18
C TYR A 219 6.07 -2.12 10.08
N ASN A 220 6.89 -1.55 9.22
CA ASN A 220 8.30 -1.92 9.03
C ASN A 220 9.25 -1.40 10.12
N GLN A 221 8.73 -0.70 11.12
CA GLN A 221 9.49 -0.18 12.26
C GLN A 221 9.38 -1.07 13.51
N TYR A 222 8.58 -2.14 13.45
CA TYR A 222 8.29 -3.05 14.58
C TYR A 222 8.92 -4.42 14.42
#